data_b2ad020f52d182d5be3fec05a57ca5ba
#
_entry.id   b2ad020f52d182d5be3fec05a57ca5ba
#
_cell.length_a   1.000
_cell.length_b   1.000
_cell.length_c   1.000
_cell.angle_alpha   90.00
_cell.angle_beta   90.00
_cell.angle_gamma   90.00
#
_symmetry.space_group_name_H-M   'P 1'
#
loop_
_entity.id
_entity.type
_entity.pdbx_description
1 polymer ?
#
loop_
_entity_poly.entity_id
_entity_poly.type
_entity_poly.pdbx_seq_one_letter_code
_entity_poly.pdbx_strand_id
1 'polypeptide(L)'
;MQLNADNEHVVIMTPKGGIHSGIPFVPVDMPSVYYDVVTQEIIIDGNGYSAYYDVDIISESTLLTVLSTNVDGDYDTIDVSSLPDDNYTIVITSSNNNEYTGQFTNY
;
A
#
# COMPACT_ATOMS: atom_id res chain seq x y z
N MET A 1 -21.73 -7.81 -4.63
CA MET A 1 -20.85 -8.93 -4.28
C MET A 1 -20.23 -8.69 -2.91
N GLN A 2 -20.24 -9.67 -2.08
CA GLN A 2 -19.65 -9.56 -0.77
C GLN A 2 -18.14 -9.92 -0.87
N LEU A 3 -17.28 -9.06 -0.31
CA LEU A 3 -15.87 -9.38 -0.21
C LEU A 3 -15.67 -10.51 0.79
N ASN A 4 -14.81 -11.45 0.43
CA ASN A 4 -14.45 -12.52 1.32
C ASN A 4 -13.24 -12.09 2.14
N ALA A 5 -13.45 -11.77 3.42
CA ALA A 5 -12.39 -11.29 4.29
C ALA A 5 -11.23 -12.28 4.45
N ASP A 6 -11.48 -13.59 4.23
CA ASP A 6 -10.44 -14.62 4.29
C ASP A 6 -9.42 -14.48 3.16
N ASN A 7 -9.78 -13.82 2.06
CA ASN A 7 -8.91 -13.61 0.91
C ASN A 7 -8.13 -12.31 1.00
N GLU A 8 -8.51 -11.41 1.89
CA GLU A 8 -7.88 -10.09 2.02
C GLU A 8 -7.03 -10.04 3.28
N HIS A 9 -5.75 -9.77 3.09
CA HIS A 9 -4.83 -9.59 4.21
C HIS A 9 -4.53 -8.10 4.36
N VAL A 10 -4.67 -7.60 5.59
CA VAL A 10 -4.33 -6.20 5.87
C VAL A 10 -2.84 -6.00 5.68
N VAL A 11 -2.49 -4.99 4.89
CA VAL A 11 -1.11 -4.51 4.79
C VAL A 11 -0.96 -3.38 5.80
N ILE A 12 -0.18 -3.61 6.84
CA ILE A 12 -0.02 -2.62 7.91
C ILE A 12 0.88 -1.51 7.40
N MET A 13 0.34 -0.30 7.33
CA MET A 13 1.07 0.87 6.85
C MET A 13 1.61 1.66 8.04
N THR A 14 2.85 2.12 7.90
CA THR A 14 3.55 2.89 8.92
C THR A 14 3.97 4.24 8.33
N PRO A 15 3.63 5.36 9.00
CA PRO A 15 4.07 6.67 8.55
C PRO A 15 5.60 6.80 8.64
N LYS A 16 6.19 7.43 7.65
CA LYS A 16 7.59 7.80 7.72
C LYS A 16 7.79 8.87 8.80
N GLY A 17 8.85 8.69 9.60
CA GLY A 17 9.11 9.59 10.72
C GLY A 17 8.54 9.11 12.06
N GLY A 18 7.56 8.21 12.01
CA GLY A 18 7.05 7.52 13.21
C GLY A 18 6.49 8.46 14.26
N ILE A 19 7.14 8.54 15.41
CA ILE A 19 6.66 9.30 16.56
C ILE A 19 7.45 10.61 16.66
N HIS A 20 6.72 11.74 16.73
CA HIS A 20 7.32 13.04 16.98
C HIS A 20 7.06 13.47 18.42
N SER A 21 8.12 13.85 19.14
CA SER A 21 8.02 14.31 20.53
C SER A 21 7.33 13.31 21.45
N GLY A 22 7.46 12.02 21.17
CA GLY A 22 6.83 10.96 21.94
C GLY A 22 5.32 10.80 21.71
N ILE A 23 4.73 11.59 20.83
CA ILE A 23 3.30 11.54 20.53
C ILE A 23 3.11 10.84 19.19
N PRO A 24 2.35 9.72 19.12
CA PRO A 24 2.04 9.08 17.85
C PRO A 24 1.26 10.04 16.95
N PHE A 25 1.70 10.15 15.70
CA PHE A 25 1.03 10.99 14.71
C PHE A 25 0.70 10.15 13.49
N VAL A 26 -0.60 10.03 13.19
CA VAL A 26 -1.08 9.36 11.99
C VAL A 26 -1.83 10.40 11.16
N PRO A 27 -1.26 10.83 10.01
CA PRO A 27 -1.97 11.75 9.14
C PRO A 27 -3.28 11.15 8.63
N VAL A 28 -4.29 12.00 8.44
CA VAL A 28 -5.62 11.57 7.99
C VAL A 28 -5.61 10.95 6.60
N ASP A 29 -4.58 11.24 5.79
CA ASP A 29 -4.48 10.74 4.43
C ASP A 29 -3.76 9.39 4.30
N MET A 30 -3.49 8.72 5.43
CA MET A 30 -2.96 7.36 5.37
C MET A 30 -4.04 6.41 4.84
N PRO A 31 -3.79 5.73 3.70
CA PRO A 31 -4.79 4.82 3.15
C PRO A 31 -4.87 3.51 3.93
N SER A 32 -6.01 2.84 3.83
CA SER A 32 -6.12 1.44 4.20
C SER A 32 -5.67 0.60 3.01
N VAL A 33 -4.80 -0.38 3.25
CA VAL A 33 -4.19 -1.19 2.19
C VAL A 33 -4.43 -2.66 2.49
N TYR A 34 -4.81 -3.41 1.45
CA TYR A 34 -5.08 -4.85 1.56
C TYR A 34 -4.41 -5.57 0.39
N TYR A 35 -4.04 -6.83 0.62
CA TYR A 35 -3.61 -7.74 -0.43
C TYR A 35 -4.64 -8.86 -0.57
N ASP A 36 -5.22 -9.01 -1.77
CA ASP A 36 -6.16 -10.09 -2.07
C ASP A 36 -5.37 -11.25 -2.67
N VAL A 37 -5.33 -12.39 -1.95
CA VAL A 37 -4.54 -13.55 -2.37
C VAL A 37 -5.14 -14.29 -3.55
N VAL A 38 -6.44 -14.13 -3.82
CA VAL A 38 -7.12 -14.81 -4.93
C VAL A 38 -6.91 -14.05 -6.23
N THR A 39 -7.17 -12.74 -6.22
CA THR A 39 -7.03 -11.91 -7.42
C THR A 39 -5.60 -11.43 -7.63
N GLN A 40 -4.76 -11.55 -6.61
CA GLN A 40 -3.39 -11.00 -6.59
C GLN A 40 -3.40 -9.50 -6.89
N GLU A 41 -4.21 -8.78 -6.14
CA GLU A 41 -4.33 -7.33 -6.24
C GLU A 41 -4.01 -6.67 -4.92
N ILE A 42 -3.37 -5.51 -4.99
CA ILE A 42 -3.29 -4.58 -3.87
C ILE A 42 -4.50 -3.66 -3.96
N ILE A 43 -5.22 -3.53 -2.85
CA ILE A 43 -6.39 -2.67 -2.74
C ILE A 43 -6.01 -1.48 -1.89
N ILE A 44 -6.20 -0.27 -2.41
CA ILE A 44 -5.87 0.98 -1.71
C ILE A 44 -7.14 1.78 -1.55
N ASP A 45 -7.53 2.01 -0.30
CA ASP A 45 -8.71 2.78 0.06
C ASP A 45 -8.26 4.01 0.84
N GLY A 46 -8.30 5.16 0.18
CA GLY A 46 -7.84 6.42 0.74
C GLY A 46 -8.95 7.29 1.31
N ASN A 47 -10.21 6.93 1.10
CA ASN A 47 -11.38 7.70 1.55
C ASN A 47 -11.40 9.15 1.05
N GLY A 48 -10.66 9.47 -0.01
CA GLY A 48 -10.68 10.81 -0.59
C GLY A 48 -9.87 11.86 0.17
N TYR A 49 -9.13 11.49 1.21
CA TYR A 49 -8.28 12.44 1.95
C TYR A 49 -7.04 12.86 1.18
N SER A 50 -6.69 12.13 0.14
CA SER A 50 -5.62 12.48 -0.79
C SER A 50 -6.22 12.55 -2.19
N ALA A 51 -5.72 13.43 -3.05
CA ALA A 51 -6.18 13.50 -4.43
C ALA A 51 -5.74 12.26 -5.22
N TYR A 52 -4.54 11.77 -4.92
CA TYR A 52 -3.96 10.57 -5.53
C TYR A 52 -2.89 10.03 -4.60
N TYR A 53 -2.40 8.81 -4.93
CA TYR A 53 -1.21 8.27 -4.28
C TYR A 53 -0.22 7.80 -5.33
N ASP A 54 1.05 8.12 -5.11
CA ASP A 54 2.15 7.51 -5.86
C ASP A 54 2.56 6.23 -5.13
N VAL A 55 2.66 5.13 -5.87
CA VAL A 55 2.93 3.81 -5.28
C VAL A 55 4.15 3.20 -5.94
N ASP A 56 5.12 2.82 -5.12
CA ASP A 56 6.29 2.04 -5.55
C ASP A 56 6.27 0.69 -4.83
N ILE A 57 6.50 -0.38 -5.58
CA ILE A 57 6.61 -1.72 -5.04
C ILE A 57 8.05 -2.19 -5.28
N ILE A 58 8.71 -2.57 -4.18
CA ILE A 58 10.14 -2.89 -4.15
C ILE A 58 10.30 -4.35 -3.75
N SER A 59 11.02 -5.13 -4.56
CA SER A 59 11.36 -6.51 -4.23
C SER A 59 12.33 -6.55 -3.06
N GLU A 60 12.03 -7.33 -2.03
CA GLU A 60 12.94 -7.46 -0.89
C GLU A 60 14.15 -8.33 -1.21
N SER A 61 14.04 -9.23 -2.18
CA SER A 61 15.16 -10.09 -2.57
C SER A 61 16.19 -9.36 -3.42
N THR A 62 15.76 -8.41 -4.28
CA THR A 62 16.66 -7.69 -5.19
C THR A 62 16.88 -6.24 -4.79
N LEU A 63 16.02 -5.68 -3.95
CA LEU A 63 16.00 -4.26 -3.55
C LEU A 63 15.72 -3.32 -4.73
N LEU A 64 15.14 -3.85 -5.81
CA LEU A 64 14.78 -3.05 -6.97
C LEU A 64 13.29 -2.73 -6.97
N THR A 65 12.95 -1.53 -7.43
CA THR A 65 11.57 -1.16 -7.70
C THR A 65 11.07 -1.94 -8.90
N VAL A 66 10.04 -2.76 -8.70
CA VAL A 66 9.49 -3.63 -9.74
C VAL A 66 8.20 -3.10 -10.35
N LEU A 67 7.56 -2.12 -9.68
CA LEU A 67 6.36 -1.49 -10.17
C LEU A 67 6.25 -0.09 -9.57
N SER A 68 5.93 0.89 -10.40
CA SER A 68 5.63 2.25 -9.98
C SER A 68 4.35 2.69 -10.68
N THR A 69 3.41 3.21 -9.94
CA THR A 69 2.14 3.66 -10.52
C THR A 69 1.52 4.77 -9.67
N ASN A 70 0.52 5.43 -10.23
CA ASN A 70 -0.28 6.44 -9.56
C ASN A 70 -1.71 5.90 -9.46
N VAL A 71 -2.32 6.02 -8.31
CA VAL A 71 -3.66 5.51 -8.08
C VAL A 71 -4.59 6.63 -7.59
N ASP A 72 -5.89 6.40 -7.74
CA ASP A 72 -6.92 7.32 -7.28
C ASP A 72 -6.89 7.43 -5.76
N GLY A 73 -7.07 8.63 -5.24
CA GLY A 73 -7.01 8.87 -3.81
C GLY A 73 -8.24 8.42 -3.03
N ASP A 74 -9.32 8.08 -3.72
CA ASP A 74 -10.52 7.56 -3.07
C ASP A 74 -10.43 6.04 -2.92
N TYR A 75 -10.32 5.33 -4.05
CA TYR A 75 -10.23 3.86 -4.06
C TYR A 75 -9.62 3.40 -5.38
N ASP A 76 -8.69 2.45 -5.31
CA ASP A 76 -8.09 1.88 -6.50
C ASP A 76 -7.48 0.51 -6.20
N THR A 77 -7.15 -0.23 -7.24
CA THR A 77 -6.49 -1.52 -7.12
C THR A 77 -5.27 -1.57 -8.04
N ILE A 78 -4.28 -2.38 -7.65
CA ILE A 78 -3.07 -2.60 -8.44
C ILE A 78 -2.93 -4.10 -8.67
N ASP A 79 -2.89 -4.53 -9.93
CA ASP A 79 -2.66 -5.92 -10.29
C ASP A 79 -1.18 -6.25 -10.11
N VAL A 80 -0.88 -7.19 -9.22
CA VAL A 80 0.47 -7.68 -8.95
C VAL A 80 0.65 -9.14 -9.35
N SER A 81 -0.30 -9.69 -10.12
CA SER A 81 -0.28 -11.10 -10.51
C SER A 81 0.92 -11.46 -11.39
N SER A 82 1.48 -10.50 -12.10
CA SER A 82 2.65 -10.72 -12.95
C SER A 82 3.98 -10.65 -12.20
N LEU A 83 3.97 -10.21 -10.94
CA LEU A 83 5.20 -10.13 -10.15
C LEU A 83 5.60 -11.52 -9.66
N PRO A 84 6.92 -11.81 -9.61
CA PRO A 84 7.40 -13.08 -9.05
C PRO A 84 6.98 -13.28 -7.60
N ASP A 85 6.95 -14.54 -7.16
CA ASP A 85 6.75 -14.86 -5.75
C ASP A 85 7.90 -14.29 -4.94
N ASP A 86 7.58 -13.39 -4.03
CA ASP A 86 8.59 -12.69 -3.21
C ASP A 86 7.89 -11.94 -2.08
N ASN A 87 8.69 -11.44 -1.17
CA ASN A 87 8.25 -10.42 -0.23
C ASN A 87 8.52 -9.05 -0.83
N TYR A 88 7.57 -8.14 -0.67
CA TYR A 88 7.65 -6.81 -1.24
C TYR A 88 7.42 -5.74 -0.19
N THR A 89 8.14 -4.63 -0.35
CA THR A 89 7.85 -3.39 0.36
C THR A 89 7.01 -2.50 -0.55
N ILE A 90 5.91 -1.99 -0.03
CA ILE A 90 5.10 -1.00 -0.73
C ILE A 90 5.32 0.37 -0.09
N VAL A 91 5.65 1.35 -0.91
CA VAL A 91 5.83 2.74 -0.49
C VAL A 91 4.74 3.58 -1.14
N ILE A 92 3.95 4.25 -0.32
CA ILE A 92 2.82 5.05 -0.80
C ILE A 92 3.04 6.49 -0.35
N THR A 93 3.03 7.41 -1.31
CA THR A 93 3.17 8.84 -1.04
C THR A 93 1.88 9.55 -1.43
N SER A 94 1.26 10.23 -0.48
CA SER A 94 0.03 10.99 -0.74
C SER A 94 0.30 12.26 -1.54
N SER A 95 -0.75 12.82 -2.12
CA SER A 95 -0.65 14.13 -2.79
C SER A 95 -0.27 15.27 -1.83
N ASN A 96 -0.37 15.03 -0.53
CA ASN A 96 0.05 15.96 0.52
C ASN A 96 1.50 15.74 0.95
N ASN A 97 2.25 14.90 0.24
CA ASN A 97 3.65 14.56 0.52
C ASN A 97 3.88 13.76 1.81
N ASN A 98 2.89 13.06 2.29
CA ASN A 98 3.07 12.11 3.39
C ASN A 98 3.41 10.74 2.84
N GLU A 99 4.45 10.11 3.38
CA GLU A 99 4.93 8.82 2.92
C GLU A 99 4.62 7.73 3.94
N TYR A 100 4.17 6.59 3.43
CA TYR A 100 3.82 5.42 4.23
C TYR A 100 4.48 4.18 3.64
N THR A 101 4.89 3.25 4.50
CA THR A 101 5.47 1.98 4.05
C THR A 101 4.76 0.81 4.68
N GLY A 102 4.68 -0.27 3.93
CA GLY A 102 4.14 -1.53 4.40
C GLY A 102 4.81 -2.68 3.67
N GLN A 103 4.43 -3.90 4.01
CA GLN A 103 5.02 -5.10 3.43
C GLN A 103 3.93 -6.11 3.14
N PHE A 104 4.09 -6.84 2.03
CA PHE A 104 3.21 -7.94 1.68
C PHE A 104 4.01 -9.05 0.99
N THR A 105 3.44 -10.24 0.96
CA THR A 105 4.01 -11.39 0.26
C THR A 105 3.10 -11.74 -0.91
N ASN A 106 3.67 -11.84 -2.11
CA ASN A 106 2.96 -12.30 -3.31
C ASN A 106 3.34 -13.76 -3.57
N TYR A 107 2.33 -14.59 -3.72
CA TYR A 107 2.52 -16.02 -3.96
C TYR A 107 2.23 -16.40 -5.40
#